data_dd75e19ba326a33cbab89b0b3ec78836
#
_entry.id   dd75e19ba326a33cbab89b0b3ec78836
#
_cell.length_a   1.000
_cell.length_b   1.000
_cell.length_c   1.000
_cell.angle_alpha   90.00
_cell.angle_beta   90.00
_cell.angle_gamma   90.00
#
_symmetry.space_group_name_H-M   'P 1'
#
loop_
_entity.id
_entity.type
_entity.pdbx_description
1 polymer ?
#
loop_
_entity_poly.entity_id
_entity_poly.type
_entity_poly.pdbx_seq_one_letter_code
_entity_poly.pdbx_strand_id
1 'polypeptide(L)'
;MTDMQDDVFKTPVNKIRLFEHGAPGSQNLKLTRKYYTEDMPDGRVKHIVQNITDPDIVPYIPDGIGNSTDRQRIPAVLIIPGGAFRRLVYNFEGEDVAKWLNSMGIAAFVLECRLPSDEHDNAEDVPLIDAMRAMRVIRGRAQEFGIDEAKIGVMGFSAGGFMAALLSTAYESDVYADYKYKDEYDELSARPDFAVCSYPVISIDDCLRNRCLKESVTVRQRYCISIIRISL
;
A
#
# COMPACT_ATOMS: atom_id res chain seq x y z
N MET A 1 14.97 -29.07 -16.72
CA MET A 1 15.16 -27.74 -16.10
C MET A 1 14.76 -26.75 -17.18
N THR A 2 13.51 -26.37 -17.19
CA THR A 2 12.99 -25.34 -18.10
C THR A 2 13.36 -24.00 -17.48
N ASP A 3 14.17 -23.22 -18.19
CA ASP A 3 14.39 -21.81 -17.89
C ASP A 3 13.02 -21.13 -17.80
N MET A 4 12.59 -20.82 -16.58
CA MET A 4 11.51 -19.86 -16.36
C MET A 4 12.05 -18.51 -16.82
N GLN A 5 11.78 -18.13 -18.06
CA GLN A 5 11.86 -16.73 -18.45
C GLN A 5 10.93 -15.98 -17.52
N ASP A 6 11.50 -15.14 -16.64
CA ASP A 6 10.75 -14.17 -15.87
C ASP A 6 10.07 -13.23 -16.88
N ASP A 7 8.82 -13.51 -17.22
CA ASP A 7 7.98 -12.58 -18.00
C ASP A 7 7.72 -11.36 -17.12
N VAL A 8 8.65 -10.41 -17.19
CA VAL A 8 8.59 -9.16 -16.43
C VAL A 8 7.49 -8.31 -17.02
N PHE A 9 6.39 -8.12 -16.29
CA PHE A 9 5.39 -7.15 -16.72
C PHE A 9 5.97 -5.73 -16.68
N LYS A 10 5.50 -4.85 -17.58
CA LYS A 10 5.96 -3.46 -17.62
C LYS A 10 5.55 -2.72 -16.37
N THR A 11 6.53 -2.38 -15.55
CA THR A 11 6.29 -1.59 -14.33
C THR A 11 5.96 -0.15 -14.69
N PRO A 12 5.07 0.51 -13.95
CA PRO A 12 4.82 1.94 -14.13
C PRO A 12 6.12 2.74 -13.98
N VAL A 13 6.31 3.72 -14.85
CA VAL A 13 7.53 4.56 -14.85
C VAL A 13 7.42 5.81 -13.97
N ASN A 14 6.20 6.17 -13.56
CA ASN A 14 5.89 7.39 -12.80
C ASN A 14 5.78 7.15 -11.28
N LYS A 15 6.59 6.23 -10.75
CA LYS A 15 6.60 5.93 -9.31
C LYS A 15 7.09 7.09 -8.48
N ILE A 16 6.47 7.27 -7.32
CA ILE A 16 6.85 8.26 -6.31
C ILE A 16 7.44 7.51 -5.13
N ARG A 17 8.73 7.71 -4.93
CA ARG A 17 9.46 7.14 -3.79
C ARG A 17 8.95 7.74 -2.48
N LEU A 18 8.77 6.91 -1.45
CA LEU A 18 8.29 7.37 -0.16
C LEU A 18 9.40 7.93 0.75
N PHE A 19 10.63 7.43 0.61
CA PHE A 19 11.76 7.83 1.45
C PHE A 19 12.99 8.10 0.60
N GLU A 20 13.41 9.35 0.50
CA GLU A 20 14.56 9.74 -0.34
C GLU A 20 15.89 9.19 0.17
N HIS A 21 16.04 9.03 1.47
CA HIS A 21 17.28 8.58 2.13
C HIS A 21 17.22 7.10 2.57
N GLY A 22 16.37 6.29 1.93
CA GLY A 22 16.14 4.89 2.26
C GLY A 22 15.11 4.71 3.38
N ALA A 23 14.28 3.69 3.26
CA ALA A 23 13.19 3.44 4.19
C ALA A 23 13.69 2.95 5.57
N PRO A 24 13.08 3.40 6.69
CA PRO A 24 13.47 2.98 8.03
C PRO A 24 13.38 1.45 8.16
N GLY A 25 14.44 0.83 8.72
CA GLY A 25 14.52 -0.63 8.90
C GLY A 25 14.93 -1.44 7.67
N SER A 26 15.30 -0.78 6.54
CA SER A 26 15.69 -1.48 5.31
C SER A 26 17.10 -1.16 4.83
N GLN A 27 17.82 -0.27 5.52
CA GLN A 27 19.11 0.26 5.06
C GLN A 27 20.20 -0.80 4.88
N ASN A 28 20.10 -1.91 5.60
CA ASN A 28 21.07 -3.01 5.55
C ASN A 28 20.66 -4.16 4.62
N LEU A 29 19.46 -4.13 4.07
CA LEU A 29 18.95 -5.18 3.19
C LEU A 29 19.43 -4.97 1.75
N LYS A 30 19.95 -6.06 1.16
CA LYS A 30 20.39 -6.09 -0.24
C LYS A 30 19.47 -7.01 -1.04
N LEU A 31 18.20 -6.64 -1.15
CA LEU A 31 17.24 -7.34 -1.97
C LEU A 31 17.06 -6.60 -3.30
N THR A 32 16.87 -7.35 -4.36
CA THR A 32 16.47 -6.79 -5.65
C THR A 32 14.98 -7.00 -5.82
N ARG A 33 14.22 -5.91 -5.99
CA ARG A 33 12.78 -5.95 -6.25
C ARG A 33 12.51 -6.82 -7.47
N LYS A 34 11.54 -7.73 -7.37
CA LYS A 34 11.14 -8.64 -8.44
C LYS A 34 9.75 -8.31 -8.94
N TYR A 35 9.60 -8.39 -10.25
CA TYR A 35 8.35 -8.27 -10.98
C TYR A 35 8.22 -9.51 -11.85
N TYR A 36 7.19 -10.30 -11.62
CA TYR A 36 6.96 -11.52 -12.39
C TYR A 36 5.47 -11.83 -12.51
N THR A 37 5.14 -12.78 -13.33
CA THR A 37 3.77 -13.21 -13.57
C THR A 37 3.51 -14.61 -13.03
N GLU A 38 2.27 -14.86 -12.61
CA GLU A 38 1.78 -16.19 -12.22
C GLU A 38 0.49 -16.49 -12.98
N ASP A 39 0.46 -17.61 -13.69
CA ASP A 39 -0.74 -18.09 -14.35
C ASP A 39 -1.77 -18.58 -13.32
N MET A 40 -3.03 -18.27 -13.58
CA MET A 40 -4.17 -18.76 -12.81
C MET A 40 -4.85 -19.93 -13.53
N PRO A 41 -5.52 -20.84 -12.79
CA PRO A 41 -6.22 -21.98 -13.40
C PRO A 41 -7.32 -21.58 -14.40
N ASP A 42 -7.83 -20.37 -14.33
CA ASP A 42 -8.86 -19.82 -15.21
C ASP A 42 -8.28 -19.08 -16.44
N GLY A 43 -6.97 -19.15 -16.64
CA GLY A 43 -6.26 -18.53 -17.75
C GLY A 43 -5.92 -17.06 -17.57
N ARG A 44 -6.30 -16.43 -16.44
CA ARG A 44 -5.84 -15.07 -16.09
C ARG A 44 -4.40 -15.11 -15.58
N VAL A 45 -3.73 -13.96 -15.64
CA VAL A 45 -2.34 -13.80 -15.19
C VAL A 45 -2.27 -12.80 -14.06
N LYS A 46 -1.63 -13.17 -12.94
CA LYS A 46 -1.30 -12.26 -11.86
C LYS A 46 0.02 -11.57 -12.11
N HIS A 47 0.06 -10.28 -11.86
CA HIS A 47 1.30 -9.51 -11.78
C HIS A 47 1.73 -9.41 -10.31
N ILE A 48 2.91 -9.88 -10.02
CA ILE A 48 3.42 -10.02 -8.66
C ILE A 48 4.63 -9.11 -8.43
N VAL A 49 4.66 -8.46 -7.26
CA VAL A 49 5.80 -7.67 -6.80
C VAL A 49 6.31 -8.24 -5.47
N GLN A 50 7.62 -8.39 -5.33
CA GLN A 50 8.30 -8.89 -4.13
C GLN A 50 9.63 -8.19 -3.88
N ASN A 51 10.25 -8.45 -2.72
CA ASN A 51 11.59 -7.97 -2.34
C ASN A 51 11.68 -6.44 -2.39
N ILE A 52 10.74 -5.77 -1.73
CA ILE A 52 10.63 -4.32 -1.73
C ILE A 52 11.41 -3.76 -0.55
N THR A 53 12.53 -3.07 -0.81
CA THR A 53 13.32 -2.36 0.22
C THR A 53 13.09 -0.85 0.18
N ASP A 54 12.64 -0.35 -0.94
CA ASP A 54 12.43 1.07 -1.23
C ASP A 54 10.97 1.24 -1.68
N PRO A 55 10.04 1.48 -0.73
CA PRO A 55 8.62 1.52 -1.03
C PRO A 55 8.25 2.77 -1.83
N ASP A 56 7.26 2.62 -2.69
CA ASP A 56 6.76 3.71 -3.53
C ASP A 56 5.24 3.64 -3.74
N ILE A 57 4.69 4.72 -4.27
CA ILE A 57 3.31 4.77 -4.75
C ILE A 57 3.28 5.03 -6.25
N VAL A 58 2.33 4.40 -6.93
CA VAL A 58 2.08 4.61 -8.35
C VAL A 58 0.80 5.42 -8.50
N PRO A 59 0.88 6.68 -8.97
CA PRO A 59 -0.29 7.51 -9.18
C PRO A 59 -1.07 7.09 -10.44
N TYR A 60 -2.37 7.01 -10.29
CA TYR A 60 -3.37 6.87 -11.34
C TYR A 60 -4.32 8.06 -11.21
N ILE A 61 -4.16 9.05 -12.06
CA ILE A 61 -4.95 10.28 -12.05
C ILE A 61 -5.88 10.28 -13.26
N PRO A 62 -7.19 10.54 -13.09
CA PRO A 62 -8.12 10.63 -14.21
C PRO A 62 -7.70 11.69 -15.23
N ASP A 63 -7.93 11.43 -16.51
CA ASP A 63 -7.62 12.35 -17.57
C ASP A 63 -8.28 13.73 -17.36
N GLY A 64 -7.52 14.78 -17.66
CA GLY A 64 -7.98 16.16 -17.55
C GLY A 64 -8.01 16.71 -16.12
N ILE A 65 -7.54 15.97 -15.11
CA ILE A 65 -7.28 16.44 -13.76
C ILE A 65 -5.80 16.86 -13.66
N GLY A 66 -5.51 17.90 -12.93
CA GLY A 66 -4.16 18.45 -12.69
C GLY A 66 -4.08 19.92 -13.01
N ASN A 67 -3.12 20.63 -12.44
CA ASN A 67 -2.64 22.03 -12.60
C ASN A 67 -3.62 23.16 -12.98
N SER A 68 -4.94 22.92 -13.01
CA SER A 68 -5.92 23.97 -13.24
C SER A 68 -6.39 24.56 -11.93
N THR A 69 -6.12 25.83 -11.70
CA THR A 69 -6.51 26.60 -10.53
C THR A 69 -8.04 26.73 -10.36
N ASP A 70 -8.80 26.45 -11.42
CA ASP A 70 -10.26 26.69 -11.48
C ASP A 70 -11.11 25.42 -11.45
N ARG A 71 -10.49 24.21 -11.28
CA ARG A 71 -11.26 22.96 -11.26
C ARG A 71 -11.53 22.49 -9.84
N GLN A 72 -12.70 21.93 -9.64
CA GLN A 72 -13.07 21.24 -8.41
C GLN A 72 -12.07 20.09 -8.16
N ARG A 73 -11.43 20.09 -6.99
CA ARG A 73 -10.52 19.03 -6.56
C ARG A 73 -11.31 17.73 -6.35
N ILE A 74 -10.73 16.62 -6.78
CA ILE A 74 -11.36 15.30 -6.74
C ILE A 74 -10.91 14.50 -5.50
N PRO A 75 -11.71 13.51 -5.04
CA PRO A 75 -11.27 12.59 -3.98
C PRO A 75 -10.15 11.66 -4.48
N ALA A 76 -9.41 11.10 -3.52
CA ALA A 76 -8.35 10.14 -3.79
C ALA A 76 -8.41 8.91 -2.90
N VAL A 77 -7.79 7.80 -3.35
CA VAL A 77 -7.71 6.54 -2.61
C VAL A 77 -6.29 6.00 -2.68
N LEU A 78 -5.70 5.71 -1.51
CA LEU A 78 -4.52 4.86 -1.40
C LEU A 78 -4.98 3.39 -1.48
N ILE A 79 -4.49 2.64 -2.46
CA ILE A 79 -4.79 1.23 -2.64
C ILE A 79 -3.65 0.39 -2.09
N ILE A 80 -3.96 -0.56 -1.19
CA ILE A 80 -3.00 -1.49 -0.61
C ILE A 80 -3.34 -2.90 -1.12
N PRO A 81 -2.59 -3.43 -2.10
CA PRO A 81 -2.80 -4.78 -2.62
C PRO A 81 -2.55 -5.85 -1.55
N GLY A 82 -3.23 -6.97 -1.66
CA GLY A 82 -2.96 -8.13 -0.83
C GLY A 82 -1.85 -9.02 -1.41
N GLY A 83 -1.66 -10.16 -0.77
CA GLY A 83 -0.63 -11.14 -1.16
C GLY A 83 0.00 -11.83 0.04
N ALA A 84 -0.77 -12.00 1.13
CA ALA A 84 -0.40 -12.73 2.34
C ALA A 84 0.88 -12.20 3.03
N PHE A 85 1.19 -10.91 2.93
CA PHE A 85 2.40 -10.27 3.46
C PHE A 85 3.73 -10.82 2.91
N ARG A 86 3.67 -11.57 1.80
CA ARG A 86 4.85 -12.18 1.14
C ARG A 86 5.08 -11.65 -0.27
N ARG A 87 4.07 -11.02 -0.83
CA ARG A 87 4.06 -10.45 -2.19
C ARG A 87 2.91 -9.47 -2.33
N LEU A 88 2.88 -8.73 -3.41
CA LEU A 88 1.75 -7.89 -3.79
C LEU A 88 1.13 -8.43 -5.08
N VAL A 89 -0.20 -8.58 -5.12
CA VAL A 89 -0.96 -8.92 -6.33
C VAL A 89 -1.30 -7.60 -7.03
N TYR A 90 -0.40 -7.12 -7.87
CA TYR A 90 -0.37 -5.74 -8.34
C TYR A 90 -1.51 -5.38 -9.29
N ASN A 91 -1.83 -6.26 -10.26
CA ASN A 91 -2.89 -5.96 -11.23
C ASN A 91 -4.29 -6.00 -10.60
N PHE A 92 -4.79 -7.16 -10.16
CA PHE A 92 -6.19 -7.32 -9.74
C PHE A 92 -6.57 -6.51 -8.50
N GLU A 93 -5.63 -6.34 -7.56
CA GLU A 93 -5.88 -5.66 -6.29
C GLU A 93 -5.21 -4.27 -6.22
N GLY A 94 -4.63 -3.82 -7.32
CA GLY A 94 -3.97 -2.52 -7.47
C GLY A 94 -4.40 -1.79 -8.73
N GLU A 95 -3.75 -2.10 -9.86
CA GLU A 95 -3.89 -1.37 -11.13
C GLU A 95 -5.32 -1.37 -11.68
N ASP A 96 -5.99 -2.53 -11.71
CA ASP A 96 -7.35 -2.65 -12.24
C ASP A 96 -8.36 -1.86 -11.39
N VAL A 97 -8.16 -1.90 -10.06
CA VAL A 97 -8.95 -1.11 -9.11
C VAL A 97 -8.69 0.38 -9.31
N ALA A 98 -7.44 0.79 -9.51
CA ALA A 98 -7.08 2.17 -9.76
C ALA A 98 -7.74 2.70 -11.05
N LYS A 99 -7.69 1.93 -12.13
CA LYS A 99 -8.36 2.26 -13.40
C LYS A 99 -9.89 2.35 -13.24
N TRP A 100 -10.48 1.45 -12.46
CA TRP A 100 -11.91 1.50 -12.15
C TRP A 100 -12.29 2.76 -11.36
N LEU A 101 -11.53 3.13 -10.34
CA LEU A 101 -11.74 4.38 -9.59
C LEU A 101 -11.58 5.61 -10.50
N ASN A 102 -10.59 5.61 -11.39
CA ASN A 102 -10.39 6.70 -12.35
C ASN A 102 -11.60 6.86 -13.30
N SER A 103 -12.26 5.79 -13.70
CA SER A 103 -13.47 5.88 -14.52
C SER A 103 -14.65 6.59 -13.81
N MET A 104 -14.57 6.71 -12.48
CA MET A 104 -15.54 7.45 -11.65
C MET A 104 -15.04 8.85 -11.23
N GLY A 105 -13.92 9.30 -11.77
CA GLY A 105 -13.35 10.60 -11.42
C GLY A 105 -12.63 10.64 -10.06
N ILE A 106 -12.19 9.49 -9.54
CA ILE A 106 -11.47 9.37 -8.28
C ILE A 106 -10.00 9.07 -8.59
N ALA A 107 -9.07 9.87 -8.06
CA ALA A 107 -7.65 9.59 -8.15
C ALA A 107 -7.29 8.35 -7.31
N ALA A 108 -6.31 7.57 -7.76
CA ALA A 108 -5.86 6.40 -7.03
C ALA A 108 -4.33 6.33 -6.99
N PHE A 109 -3.81 5.77 -5.92
CA PHE A 109 -2.38 5.57 -5.70
C PHE A 109 -2.16 4.13 -5.24
N VAL A 110 -1.48 3.32 -6.04
CA VAL A 110 -1.19 1.93 -5.67
C VAL A 110 0.11 1.88 -4.88
N LEU A 111 0.04 1.34 -3.66
CA LEU A 111 1.20 1.21 -2.77
C LEU A 111 1.99 -0.06 -3.08
N GLU A 112 3.26 0.09 -3.40
CA GLU A 112 4.23 -1.00 -3.36
C GLU A 112 4.94 -0.95 -1.99
N CYS A 113 4.28 -1.48 -0.95
CA CYS A 113 4.83 -1.50 0.41
C CYS A 113 5.83 -2.63 0.61
N ARG A 114 6.70 -2.45 1.58
CA ARG A 114 7.59 -3.49 2.08
C ARG A 114 6.81 -4.63 2.72
N LEU A 115 7.39 -5.80 2.68
CA LEU A 115 6.74 -7.04 3.10
C LEU A 115 7.40 -7.58 4.38
N PRO A 116 6.62 -7.97 5.39
CA PRO A 116 7.17 -8.58 6.62
C PRO A 116 8.04 -9.82 6.38
N SER A 117 7.80 -10.55 5.28
CA SER A 117 8.58 -11.72 4.89
C SER A 117 10.00 -11.43 4.42
N ASP A 118 10.36 -10.17 4.18
CA ASP A 118 11.62 -9.77 3.56
C ASP A 118 12.72 -9.45 4.60
N GLU A 119 12.54 -9.83 5.86
CA GLU A 119 13.54 -9.74 6.94
C GLU A 119 14.02 -8.30 7.24
N HIS A 120 13.14 -7.32 7.11
CA HIS A 120 13.41 -5.94 7.52
C HIS A 120 13.60 -5.86 9.04
N ASP A 121 14.40 -4.89 9.49
CA ASP A 121 14.39 -4.50 10.91
C ASP A 121 12.97 -4.03 11.25
N ASN A 122 12.36 -4.55 12.33
CA ASN A 122 10.95 -4.32 12.67
C ASN A 122 9.98 -4.71 11.54
N ALA A 123 10.16 -5.90 10.97
CA ALA A 123 9.41 -6.38 9.79
C ALA A 123 7.88 -6.28 9.93
N GLU A 124 7.36 -6.42 11.15
CA GLU A 124 5.93 -6.26 11.44
C GLU A 124 5.39 -4.83 11.27
N ASP A 125 6.24 -3.82 11.45
CA ASP A 125 5.84 -2.40 11.40
C ASP A 125 6.01 -1.80 10.00
N VAL A 126 6.90 -2.35 9.15
CA VAL A 126 7.24 -1.72 7.87
C VAL A 126 6.05 -1.46 6.94
N PRO A 127 5.01 -2.31 6.82
CA PRO A 127 3.87 -1.99 5.98
C PRO A 127 3.04 -0.82 6.51
N LEU A 128 2.94 -0.69 7.85
CA LEU A 128 2.24 0.45 8.48
C LEU A 128 3.03 1.74 8.26
N ILE A 129 4.35 1.70 8.46
CA ILE A 129 5.24 2.82 8.17
C ILE A 129 5.05 3.32 6.74
N ASP A 130 5.04 2.42 5.78
CA ASP A 130 4.90 2.76 4.36
C ASP A 130 3.51 3.34 4.05
N ALA A 131 2.45 2.75 4.62
CA ALA A 131 1.09 3.23 4.43
C ALA A 131 0.87 4.62 5.05
N MET A 132 1.39 4.87 6.27
CA MET A 132 1.36 6.18 6.92
C MET A 132 2.10 7.22 6.08
N ARG A 133 3.31 6.87 5.61
CA ARG A 133 4.12 7.76 4.78
C ARG A 133 3.45 8.05 3.44
N ALA A 134 2.86 7.05 2.79
CA ALA A 134 2.11 7.21 1.55
C ALA A 134 0.95 8.21 1.71
N MET A 135 0.14 8.08 2.77
CA MET A 135 -0.95 9.03 3.05
C MET A 135 -0.45 10.47 3.21
N ARG A 136 0.66 10.65 3.91
CA ARG A 136 1.29 11.97 4.12
C ARG A 136 1.82 12.58 2.83
N VAL A 137 2.51 11.79 2.02
CA VAL A 137 3.03 12.23 0.70
C VAL A 137 1.88 12.59 -0.24
N ILE A 138 0.83 11.77 -0.32
CA ILE A 138 -0.36 12.06 -1.14
C ILE A 138 -1.02 13.36 -0.67
N ARG A 139 -1.20 13.55 0.63
CA ARG A 139 -1.81 14.75 1.22
C ARG A 139 -0.95 15.99 0.97
N GLY A 140 0.36 15.92 1.15
CA GLY A 140 1.27 17.03 0.92
C GLY A 140 1.38 17.45 -0.55
N ARG A 141 1.16 16.50 -1.47
CA ARG A 141 1.18 16.74 -2.92
C ARG A 141 -0.23 16.89 -3.53
N ALA A 142 -1.26 17.10 -2.70
CA ALA A 142 -2.65 17.15 -3.13
C ALA A 142 -2.89 18.20 -4.24
N GLN A 143 -2.25 19.35 -4.15
CA GLN A 143 -2.35 20.40 -5.16
C GLN A 143 -1.79 19.95 -6.52
N GLU A 144 -0.64 19.29 -6.52
CA GLU A 144 0.00 18.77 -7.73
C GLU A 144 -0.88 17.75 -8.46
N PHE A 145 -1.54 16.87 -7.69
CA PHE A 145 -2.42 15.84 -8.23
C PHE A 145 -3.85 16.32 -8.53
N GLY A 146 -4.20 17.57 -8.19
CA GLY A 146 -5.54 18.11 -8.34
C GLY A 146 -6.58 17.43 -7.44
N ILE A 147 -6.17 16.88 -6.29
CA ILE A 147 -7.03 16.19 -5.33
C ILE A 147 -7.38 17.05 -4.12
N ASP A 148 -8.47 16.70 -3.45
CA ASP A 148 -8.90 17.31 -2.19
C ASP A 148 -8.20 16.62 -1.02
N GLU A 149 -7.34 17.33 -0.33
CA GLU A 149 -6.56 16.84 0.81
C GLU A 149 -7.41 16.36 2.01
N ALA A 150 -8.67 16.79 2.07
CA ALA A 150 -9.64 16.37 3.07
C ALA A 150 -10.51 15.18 2.61
N LYS A 151 -10.23 14.60 1.43
CA LYS A 151 -10.99 13.48 0.86
C LYS A 151 -10.04 12.39 0.35
N ILE A 152 -9.11 11.94 1.19
CA ILE A 152 -8.15 10.89 0.87
C ILE A 152 -8.48 9.66 1.71
N GLY A 153 -9.00 8.62 1.07
CA GLY A 153 -9.31 7.34 1.72
C GLY A 153 -8.23 6.29 1.53
N VAL A 154 -8.43 5.15 2.18
CA VAL A 154 -7.63 3.94 1.98
C VAL A 154 -8.53 2.79 1.55
N MET A 155 -8.06 1.97 0.61
CA MET A 155 -8.69 0.73 0.19
C MET A 155 -7.68 -0.39 0.21
N GLY A 156 -8.01 -1.53 0.80
CA GLY A 156 -7.10 -2.66 0.85
C GLY A 156 -7.80 -4.00 0.68
N PHE A 157 -7.04 -5.00 0.21
CA PHE A 157 -7.53 -6.33 -0.14
C PHE A 157 -6.80 -7.40 0.65
N SER A 158 -7.52 -8.37 1.23
CA SER A 158 -6.91 -9.48 1.99
C SER A 158 -5.93 -8.98 3.06
N ALA A 159 -4.63 -9.27 2.95
CA ALA A 159 -3.58 -8.72 3.80
C ALA A 159 -3.51 -7.18 3.71
N GLY A 160 -3.70 -6.59 2.53
CA GLY A 160 -3.84 -5.15 2.34
C GLY A 160 -5.09 -4.58 3.00
N GLY A 161 -6.18 -5.37 3.07
CA GLY A 161 -7.39 -5.02 3.81
C GLY A 161 -7.16 -4.93 5.32
N PHE A 162 -6.34 -5.84 5.87
CA PHE A 162 -5.85 -5.72 7.24
C PHE A 162 -5.05 -4.42 7.43
N MET A 163 -4.17 -4.09 6.50
CA MET A 163 -3.36 -2.86 6.57
C MET A 163 -4.22 -1.60 6.47
N ALA A 164 -5.27 -1.59 5.65
CA ALA A 164 -6.22 -0.48 5.59
C ALA A 164 -6.96 -0.28 6.92
N ALA A 165 -7.38 -1.36 7.57
CA ALA A 165 -7.99 -1.32 8.90
C ALA A 165 -6.99 -0.84 9.96
N LEU A 166 -5.74 -1.36 9.92
CA LEU A 166 -4.68 -0.98 10.85
C LEU A 166 -4.33 0.50 10.71
N LEU A 167 -4.12 1.00 9.49
CA LEU A 167 -3.85 2.41 9.23
C LEU A 167 -4.99 3.29 9.77
N SER A 168 -6.25 2.88 9.62
CA SER A 168 -7.40 3.66 10.09
C SER A 168 -7.47 3.81 11.62
N THR A 169 -6.81 2.94 12.37
CA THR A 169 -6.83 2.91 13.83
C THR A 169 -5.50 3.28 14.48
N ALA A 170 -4.39 3.19 13.73
CA ALA A 170 -3.03 3.39 14.22
C ALA A 170 -2.25 4.48 13.44
N TYR A 171 -2.95 5.39 12.77
CA TYR A 171 -2.35 6.47 11.96
C TYR A 171 -1.52 7.48 12.79
N GLU A 172 -1.66 7.51 14.10
CA GLU A 172 -0.86 8.32 15.05
C GLU A 172 0.27 7.52 15.71
N SER A 173 0.51 6.27 15.26
CA SER A 173 1.57 5.43 15.83
C SER A 173 2.95 6.05 15.61
N ASP A 174 3.82 5.82 16.58
CA ASP A 174 5.21 6.29 16.59
C ASP A 174 6.21 5.28 15.98
N VAL A 175 5.72 4.32 15.18
CA VAL A 175 6.49 3.20 14.60
C VAL A 175 7.76 3.60 13.84
N TYR A 176 7.90 4.87 13.46
CA TYR A 176 9.15 5.40 12.90
C TYR A 176 9.52 6.78 13.48
N ALA A 177 9.19 7.00 14.75
CA ALA A 177 9.49 8.27 15.45
C ALA A 177 10.99 8.62 15.38
N ASP A 178 11.86 7.63 15.49
CA ASP A 178 13.32 7.78 15.49
C ASP A 178 13.95 7.89 14.08
N TYR A 179 13.14 7.90 13.02
CA TYR A 179 13.66 8.07 11.66
C TYR A 179 14.26 9.48 11.50
N LYS A 180 15.56 9.53 11.27
CA LYS A 180 16.34 10.79 11.29
C LYS A 180 16.20 11.69 10.06
N TYR A 181 15.64 11.15 8.96
CA TYR A 181 15.47 11.87 7.69
C TYR A 181 14.02 12.26 7.45
N LYS A 182 13.33 12.71 8.50
CA LYS A 182 11.97 13.26 8.38
C LYS A 182 11.99 14.55 7.57
N ASP A 183 10.90 14.81 6.87
CA ASP A 183 10.68 16.00 6.06
C ASP A 183 9.32 16.64 6.36
N GLU A 184 8.93 17.64 5.58
CA GLU A 184 7.68 18.38 5.76
C GLU A 184 6.42 17.51 5.68
N TYR A 185 6.46 16.38 4.97
CA TYR A 185 5.31 15.46 4.91
C TYR A 185 5.07 14.75 6.25
N ASP A 186 6.08 14.59 7.09
CA ASP A 186 5.94 13.91 8.38
C ASP A 186 5.15 14.72 9.40
N GLU A 187 4.97 16.02 9.18
CA GLU A 187 4.10 16.90 9.97
C GLU A 187 2.61 16.76 9.58
N LEU A 188 2.32 16.11 8.45
CA LEU A 188 0.95 15.93 7.97
C LEU A 188 0.29 14.71 8.61
N SER A 189 -1.05 14.72 8.67
CA SER A 189 -1.81 13.58 9.19
C SER A 189 -1.76 12.39 8.23
N ALA A 190 -1.46 11.20 8.77
CA ALA A 190 -1.59 9.94 8.04
C ALA A 190 -3.02 9.36 8.08
N ARG A 191 -3.97 10.06 8.74
CA ARG A 191 -5.35 9.58 8.91
C ARG A 191 -6.06 9.50 7.56
N PRO A 192 -6.62 8.33 7.19
CA PRO A 192 -7.54 8.26 6.07
C PRO A 192 -8.90 8.87 6.42
N ASP A 193 -9.54 9.57 5.48
CA ASP A 193 -10.85 10.17 5.67
C ASP A 193 -11.98 9.14 5.57
N PHE A 194 -11.73 8.02 4.87
CA PHE A 194 -12.58 6.84 4.83
C PHE A 194 -11.73 5.59 4.56
N ALA A 195 -12.27 4.41 4.86
CA ALA A 195 -11.58 3.15 4.64
C ALA A 195 -12.50 2.10 4.00
N VAL A 196 -11.96 1.35 3.05
CA VAL A 196 -12.59 0.20 2.43
C VAL A 196 -11.73 -1.03 2.65
N CYS A 197 -12.23 -1.99 3.44
CA CYS A 197 -11.53 -3.24 3.74
C CYS A 197 -12.21 -4.38 2.98
N SER A 198 -11.61 -4.82 1.87
CA SER A 198 -12.14 -5.91 1.05
C SER A 198 -11.57 -7.25 1.53
N TYR A 199 -12.45 -8.18 1.93
CA TYR A 199 -12.12 -9.50 2.51
C TYR A 199 -10.87 -9.49 3.41
N PRO A 200 -10.81 -8.57 4.39
CA PRO A 200 -9.61 -8.35 5.18
C PRO A 200 -9.32 -9.56 6.08
N VAL A 201 -8.04 -9.83 6.32
CA VAL A 201 -7.60 -10.84 7.30
C VAL A 201 -7.64 -10.20 8.70
N ILE A 202 -8.84 -10.03 9.27
CA ILE A 202 -9.02 -9.33 10.57
C ILE A 202 -8.76 -10.24 11.76
N SER A 203 -9.07 -11.53 11.65
CA SER A 203 -8.82 -12.52 12.72
C SER A 203 -7.74 -13.51 12.29
N ILE A 204 -6.73 -13.64 13.13
CA ILE A 204 -5.69 -14.65 12.92
C ILE A 204 -6.19 -16.05 13.23
N ASP A 205 -7.18 -16.22 14.10
CA ASP A 205 -7.74 -17.55 14.37
C ASP A 205 -8.32 -18.16 13.08
N ASP A 206 -8.93 -17.34 12.22
CA ASP A 206 -9.38 -17.76 10.89
C ASP A 206 -8.21 -18.01 9.94
N CYS A 207 -7.13 -17.25 10.06
CA CYS A 207 -5.93 -17.41 9.25
C CYS A 207 -5.10 -18.62 9.65
N LEU A 208 -5.01 -18.95 10.94
CA LEU A 208 -4.33 -20.15 11.44
C LEU A 208 -5.06 -21.44 11.04
N ARG A 209 -6.39 -21.42 10.96
CA ARG A 209 -7.19 -22.56 10.47
C ARG A 209 -6.90 -22.87 9.00
N ASN A 210 -6.62 -21.86 8.19
CA ASN A 210 -6.40 -21.98 6.74
C ASN A 210 -4.94 -22.20 6.33
N ARG A 211 -4.02 -22.46 7.24
CA ARG A 211 -2.57 -22.74 7.01
C ARG A 211 -1.79 -21.69 6.19
N CYS A 212 -2.40 -20.60 5.75
CA CYS A 212 -1.78 -19.64 4.84
C CYS A 212 -0.76 -18.69 5.49
N LEU A 213 -0.79 -18.52 6.82
CA LEU A 213 -0.03 -17.47 7.53
C LEU A 213 0.77 -17.98 8.75
N LYS A 214 1.15 -19.25 8.79
CA LYS A 214 1.91 -19.78 9.95
C LYS A 214 3.23 -19.05 10.22
N GLU A 215 3.76 -18.33 9.24
CA GLU A 215 5.05 -17.63 9.34
C GLU A 215 4.94 -16.10 9.46
N SER A 216 3.74 -15.52 9.32
CA SER A 216 3.51 -14.05 9.41
C SER A 216 2.87 -13.63 10.75
N VAL A 217 2.98 -14.45 11.78
CA VAL A 217 2.25 -14.29 13.06
C VAL A 217 2.73 -13.10 13.90
N THR A 218 3.90 -12.55 13.59
CA THR A 218 4.57 -11.54 14.41
C THR A 218 3.87 -10.16 14.37
N VAL A 219 3.26 -9.78 13.24
CA VAL A 219 2.50 -8.52 13.09
C VAL A 219 1.34 -8.41 14.10
N ARG A 220 0.95 -9.51 14.67
CA ARG A 220 -0.26 -9.65 15.46
C ARG A 220 -0.21 -9.17 16.90
N GLN A 221 0.92 -9.32 17.53
CA GLN A 221 0.99 -9.14 18.99
C GLN A 221 0.89 -7.68 19.44
N ARG A 222 1.20 -6.73 18.55
CA ARG A 222 1.18 -5.29 18.87
C ARG A 222 -0.16 -4.61 18.70
N TYR A 223 -1.00 -5.07 17.76
CA TYR A 223 -2.21 -4.34 17.39
C TYR A 223 -3.46 -5.18 17.60
N CYS A 224 -4.20 -4.90 18.64
CA CYS A 224 -5.54 -5.44 18.84
C CYS A 224 -6.52 -4.59 18.01
N ILE A 225 -6.84 -5.04 16.81
CA ILE A 225 -7.83 -4.35 15.97
C ILE A 225 -9.22 -4.73 16.47
N SER A 226 -9.85 -3.83 17.20
CA SER A 226 -11.29 -3.88 17.46
C SER A 226 -12.02 -3.50 16.17
N ILE A 227 -13.03 -4.27 15.78
CA ILE A 227 -13.85 -3.97 14.62
C ILE A 227 -14.53 -2.62 14.85
N ILE A 228 -14.06 -1.58 14.19
CA ILE A 228 -14.70 -0.28 14.21
C ILE A 228 -15.73 -0.25 13.09
N ARG A 229 -17.00 -0.19 13.48
CA ARG A 229 -18.09 0.18 12.59
C ARG A 229 -17.97 1.67 12.34
N ILE A 230 -17.43 2.06 11.19
CA ILE A 230 -17.48 3.47 10.76
C ILE A 230 -18.94 3.70 10.34
N SER A 231 -19.69 4.40 11.20
CA SER A 231 -20.98 4.97 10.79
C SER A 231 -20.68 6.16 9.89
N LEU A 232 -21.19 6.12 8.66
CA LEU A 232 -21.21 7.23 7.70
C LEU A 232 -22.11 8.36 8.22
#